data_67f703c94bcad39762c51303fa682ec1
#
_entry.id   67f703c94bcad39762c51303fa682ec1
#
_cell.length_a   1.000
_cell.length_b   1.000
_cell.length_c   1.000
_cell.angle_alpha   90.00
_cell.angle_beta   90.00
_cell.angle_gamma   90.00
#
_symmetry.space_group_name_H-M   'P 1'
#
loop_
_entity.id
_entity.type
_entity.pdbx_description
1 polymer ?
#
loop_
_entity_poly.entity_id
_entity_poly.type
_entity_poly.pdbx_seq_one_letter_code
_entity_poly.pdbx_strand_id
1 'polypeptide(L)'
;LKTTATPDGDGFRINGSKIFTTHGQFADVFLAYVRYGPGVGGIGSVLIERGQDGFKTGNPVKFMSGEEWVQLYFDDAYVGPENVLLGEGGFKKQIAGFNVERIGNTARSLALGRYAFEIARDYAATREQFGRTLNEFQGLQWKFAEMKVKLDAAELLLYRAACNSDGGFPSAEETSIAKLYCNTAGFEVANEAMQIMGGAGFSEDCLIEYCVRRTRGWMIAGGSLEMMKNRIAESVFERRFSQRPPRPETK
;
A
#
# COMPACT_ATOMS: atom_id res chain seq x y z
N LEU A 1 -0.86 17.69 2.62
CA LEU A 1 -2.26 17.54 2.99
C LEU A 1 -2.96 18.89 2.90
N LYS A 2 -4.08 19.00 2.14
CA LYS A 2 -4.81 20.25 1.91
C LYS A 2 -6.16 20.30 2.62
N THR A 3 -6.75 19.15 2.97
CA THR A 3 -8.02 19.08 3.72
C THR A 3 -7.81 19.67 5.11
N THR A 4 -8.59 20.70 5.46
CA THR A 4 -8.47 21.46 6.72
C THR A 4 -9.56 21.07 7.71
N ALA A 5 -9.27 21.27 8.99
CA ALA A 5 -10.23 21.25 10.09
C ALA A 5 -10.15 22.61 10.80
N THR A 6 -11.19 23.42 10.68
CA THR A 6 -11.29 24.75 11.29
C THR A 6 -12.20 24.65 12.51
N PRO A 7 -11.80 25.16 13.69
CA PRO A 7 -12.64 25.14 14.90
C PRO A 7 -14.01 25.76 14.66
N ASP A 8 -15.06 25.11 15.17
CA ASP A 8 -16.44 25.59 15.17
C ASP A 8 -17.18 25.06 16.41
N GLY A 9 -17.41 25.93 17.39
CA GLY A 9 -17.96 25.55 18.69
C GLY A 9 -17.01 24.59 19.42
N ASP A 10 -17.52 23.41 19.76
CA ASP A 10 -16.79 22.31 20.41
C ASP A 10 -16.18 21.31 19.39
N GLY A 11 -16.49 21.49 18.11
CA GLY A 11 -16.05 20.64 17.01
C GLY A 11 -15.25 21.37 15.93
N PHE A 12 -15.32 20.84 14.72
CA PHE A 12 -14.55 21.34 13.57
C PHE A 12 -15.38 21.32 12.28
N ARG A 13 -15.18 22.31 11.42
CA ARG A 13 -15.60 22.30 10.01
C ARG A 13 -14.50 21.77 9.12
N ILE A 14 -14.85 20.73 8.36
CA ILE A 14 -13.91 20.07 7.46
C ILE A 14 -14.13 20.55 6.03
N ASN A 15 -13.05 21.00 5.39
CA ASN A 15 -13.08 21.51 4.02
C ASN A 15 -11.96 20.89 3.18
N GLY A 16 -12.27 20.47 1.95
CA GLY A 16 -11.31 19.91 0.99
C GLY A 16 -11.76 18.62 0.33
N SER A 17 -10.80 17.77 -0.03
CA SER A 17 -11.11 16.50 -0.71
C SER A 17 -10.07 15.42 -0.41
N LYS A 18 -10.44 14.15 -0.65
CA LYS A 18 -9.55 13.00 -0.69
C LYS A 18 -9.77 12.24 -1.98
N ILE A 19 -8.70 11.64 -2.48
CA ILE A 19 -8.73 10.84 -3.71
C ILE A 19 -8.23 9.42 -3.41
N PHE A 20 -8.60 8.48 -4.26
CA PHE A 20 -8.20 7.07 -4.17
C PHE A 20 -8.71 6.36 -2.91
N THR A 21 -9.93 6.68 -2.46
CA THR A 21 -10.57 5.97 -1.35
C THR A 21 -11.15 4.65 -1.86
N THR A 22 -10.36 3.58 -1.73
CA THR A 22 -10.74 2.23 -2.16
C THR A 22 -11.97 1.77 -1.41
N HIS A 23 -12.93 1.18 -2.14
CA HIS A 23 -14.23 0.72 -1.62
C HIS A 23 -15.07 1.80 -0.90
N GLY A 24 -14.75 3.08 -1.10
CA GLY A 24 -15.48 4.17 -0.47
C GLY A 24 -16.96 4.24 -0.86
N GLN A 25 -17.38 3.63 -1.98
CA GLN A 25 -18.80 3.51 -2.34
C GLN A 25 -19.60 2.61 -1.41
N PHE A 26 -18.96 1.73 -0.63
CA PHE A 26 -19.59 0.81 0.30
C PHE A 26 -19.38 1.17 1.78
N ALA A 27 -18.45 2.09 2.08
CA ALA A 27 -18.12 2.46 3.45
C ALA A 27 -19.20 3.34 4.06
N ASP A 28 -19.59 3.07 5.30
CA ASP A 28 -20.53 3.91 6.08
C ASP A 28 -19.76 4.97 6.89
N VAL A 29 -18.52 4.68 7.28
CA VAL A 29 -17.65 5.57 8.05
C VAL A 29 -16.29 5.72 7.36
N PHE A 30 -15.78 6.95 7.33
CA PHE A 30 -14.53 7.30 6.70
C PHE A 30 -13.54 7.88 7.72
N LEU A 31 -12.36 7.29 7.84
CA LEU A 31 -11.26 7.92 8.55
C LEU A 31 -10.56 8.91 7.62
N ALA A 32 -10.66 10.20 7.92
CA ALA A 32 -10.08 11.25 7.11
C ALA A 32 -8.92 11.96 7.85
N TYR A 33 -7.75 11.99 7.21
CA TYR A 33 -6.64 12.83 7.68
C TYR A 33 -6.95 14.28 7.38
N VAL A 34 -6.84 15.13 8.40
CA VAL A 34 -7.13 16.56 8.30
C VAL A 34 -5.99 17.39 8.86
N ARG A 35 -5.98 18.67 8.52
CA ARG A 35 -5.00 19.64 8.99
C ARG A 35 -5.66 20.63 9.94
N TYR A 36 -5.28 20.58 11.21
CA TYR A 36 -5.69 21.52 12.25
C TYR A 36 -4.80 22.78 12.30
N GLY A 37 -3.51 22.63 11.93
CA GLY A 37 -2.53 23.70 12.02
C GLY A 37 -1.36 23.52 11.03
N PRO A 38 -0.34 24.38 11.09
CA PRO A 38 0.81 24.34 10.20
C PRO A 38 1.73 23.15 10.47
N GLY A 39 2.53 22.77 9.46
CA GLY A 39 3.53 21.72 9.59
C GLY A 39 2.96 20.30 9.65
N VAL A 40 3.79 19.35 10.05
CA VAL A 40 3.42 17.94 10.25
C VAL A 40 2.70 17.75 11.57
N GLY A 41 3.07 18.52 12.59
CA GLY A 41 2.41 18.50 13.91
C GLY A 41 0.93 18.89 13.84
N GLY A 42 0.54 19.75 12.89
CA GLY A 42 -0.85 20.15 12.68
C GLY A 42 -1.73 19.10 11.98
N ILE A 43 -1.27 17.87 11.77
CA ILE A 43 -2.05 16.81 11.12
C ILE A 43 -2.62 15.87 12.19
N GLY A 44 -3.90 15.56 12.04
CA GLY A 44 -4.60 14.53 12.80
C GLY A 44 -5.65 13.83 11.95
N SER A 45 -6.66 13.26 12.56
CA SER A 45 -7.70 12.51 11.86
C SER A 45 -9.05 12.60 12.54
N VAL A 46 -10.09 12.51 11.71
CA VAL A 46 -11.50 12.53 12.10
C VAL A 46 -12.23 11.35 11.49
N LEU A 47 -13.35 10.98 12.08
CA LEU A 47 -14.33 10.07 11.51
C LEU A 47 -15.45 10.89 10.87
N ILE A 48 -15.85 10.49 9.66
CA ILE A 48 -16.93 11.11 8.88
C ILE A 48 -17.93 10.02 8.53
N GLU A 49 -19.20 10.25 8.78
CA GLU A 49 -20.26 9.32 8.45
C GLU A 49 -20.84 9.58 7.07
N ARG A 50 -21.23 8.49 6.39
CA ARG A 50 -21.95 8.60 5.12
C ARG A 50 -23.29 9.33 5.33
N GLY A 51 -23.58 10.27 4.45
CA GLY A 51 -24.84 11.00 4.45
C GLY A 51 -24.90 12.19 5.40
N GLN A 52 -23.82 12.47 6.19
CA GLN A 52 -23.78 13.69 6.97
C GLN A 52 -23.72 14.93 6.06
N ASP A 53 -24.26 16.05 6.54
CA ASP A 53 -24.27 17.32 5.81
C ASP A 53 -22.83 17.80 5.51
N GLY A 54 -22.64 18.33 4.30
CA GLY A 54 -21.33 18.81 3.83
C GLY A 54 -20.38 17.71 3.39
N PHE A 55 -20.74 16.41 3.43
CA PHE A 55 -19.93 15.31 2.95
C PHE A 55 -20.56 14.58 1.76
N LYS A 56 -19.77 14.33 0.72
CA LYS A 56 -20.19 13.60 -0.49
C LYS A 56 -19.09 12.69 -1.01
N THR A 57 -19.50 11.55 -1.58
CA THR A 57 -18.62 10.68 -2.37
C THR A 57 -18.85 10.92 -3.87
N GLY A 58 -17.77 10.89 -4.64
CA GLY A 58 -17.85 10.91 -6.10
C GLY A 58 -18.27 9.56 -6.68
N ASN A 59 -18.39 9.50 -8.00
CA ASN A 59 -18.67 8.25 -8.71
C ASN A 59 -17.48 7.28 -8.59
N PRO A 60 -17.75 5.96 -8.53
CA PRO A 60 -16.71 4.94 -8.55
C PRO A 60 -15.90 4.95 -9.84
N VAL A 61 -14.58 4.80 -9.70
CA VAL A 61 -13.62 4.67 -10.79
C VAL A 61 -12.76 3.43 -10.53
N LYS A 62 -12.42 2.67 -11.55
CA LYS A 62 -11.64 1.44 -11.41
C LYS A 62 -10.14 1.71 -11.44
N PHE A 63 -9.42 1.01 -10.56
CA PHE A 63 -7.97 0.81 -10.70
C PHE A 63 -7.68 -0.24 -11.79
N MET A 64 -6.44 -0.31 -12.24
CA MET A 64 -5.94 -1.37 -13.13
C MET A 64 -6.20 -2.78 -12.57
N SER A 65 -6.21 -2.94 -11.24
CA SER A 65 -6.51 -4.21 -10.56
C SER A 65 -8.00 -4.59 -10.53
N GLY A 66 -8.88 -3.76 -11.09
CA GLY A 66 -10.32 -3.98 -11.11
C GLY A 66 -11.07 -3.45 -9.88
N GLU A 67 -10.38 -3.16 -8.78
CA GLU A 67 -10.99 -2.55 -7.61
C GLU A 67 -11.44 -1.13 -7.90
N GLU A 68 -12.50 -0.72 -7.22
CA GLU A 68 -13.06 0.62 -7.38
C GLU A 68 -12.64 1.54 -6.23
N TRP A 69 -12.52 2.81 -6.54
CA TRP A 69 -12.26 3.89 -5.61
C TRP A 69 -13.18 5.08 -5.90
N VAL A 70 -13.39 5.91 -4.88
CA VAL A 70 -14.14 7.16 -4.99
C VAL A 70 -13.30 8.34 -4.51
N GLN A 71 -13.65 9.52 -4.98
CA GLN A 71 -13.19 10.77 -4.40
C GLN A 71 -14.14 11.17 -3.28
N LEU A 72 -13.61 11.73 -2.19
CA LEU A 72 -14.37 12.31 -1.11
C LEU A 72 -14.32 13.83 -1.19
N TYR A 73 -15.44 14.48 -0.94
CA TYR A 73 -15.58 15.92 -0.91
C TYR A 73 -16.14 16.37 0.43
N PHE A 74 -15.48 17.38 1.00
CA PHE A 74 -15.87 18.01 2.25
C PHE A 74 -16.13 19.48 1.96
N ASP A 75 -17.34 19.93 2.17
CA ASP A 75 -17.82 21.28 2.00
C ASP A 75 -18.50 21.69 3.31
N ASP A 76 -17.71 22.27 4.20
CA ASP A 76 -18.13 22.72 5.51
C ASP A 76 -18.75 21.61 6.37
N ALA A 77 -18.28 20.37 6.23
CA ALA A 77 -18.79 19.20 6.98
C ALA A 77 -18.43 19.33 8.47
N TYR A 78 -19.45 19.36 9.34
CA TYR A 78 -19.22 19.46 10.79
C TYR A 78 -18.82 18.11 11.40
N VAL A 79 -17.82 18.12 12.27
CA VAL A 79 -17.38 16.97 13.05
C VAL A 79 -17.36 17.35 14.52
N GLY A 80 -18.18 16.68 15.32
CA GLY A 80 -18.21 16.84 16.77
C GLY A 80 -16.98 16.25 17.46
N PRO A 81 -16.74 16.59 18.74
CA PRO A 81 -15.56 16.14 19.49
C PRO A 81 -15.48 14.61 19.60
N GLU A 82 -16.61 13.90 19.61
CA GLU A 82 -16.72 12.44 19.67
C GLU A 82 -16.13 11.74 18.43
N ASN A 83 -16.11 12.43 17.30
CA ASN A 83 -15.59 11.94 16.01
C ASN A 83 -14.16 12.45 15.71
N VAL A 84 -13.52 13.16 16.62
CA VAL A 84 -12.11 13.49 16.54
C VAL A 84 -11.28 12.32 17.05
N LEU A 85 -10.74 11.52 16.12
CA LEU A 85 -9.93 10.35 16.48
C LEU A 85 -8.54 10.75 17.01
N LEU A 86 -7.88 11.65 16.30
CA LEU A 86 -6.59 12.22 16.71
C LEU A 86 -6.58 13.73 16.40
N GLY A 87 -6.47 14.53 17.42
CA GLY A 87 -6.33 15.98 17.32
C GLY A 87 -4.96 16.40 16.79
N GLU A 88 -4.63 17.68 16.93
CA GLU A 88 -3.33 18.24 16.60
C GLU A 88 -2.22 17.48 17.33
N GLY A 89 -1.10 17.21 16.64
CA GLY A 89 0.01 16.40 17.17
C GLY A 89 -0.15 14.88 17.00
N GLY A 90 -1.32 14.39 16.65
CA GLY A 90 -1.63 12.96 16.51
C GLY A 90 -0.93 12.22 15.38
N PHE A 91 -0.33 12.92 14.43
CA PHE A 91 0.23 12.33 13.20
C PHE A 91 1.30 11.26 13.46
N LYS A 92 2.15 11.43 14.45
CA LYS A 92 3.20 10.44 14.78
C LYS A 92 2.58 9.10 15.20
N LYS A 93 1.54 9.13 16.05
CA LYS A 93 0.81 7.94 16.49
C LYS A 93 0.08 7.27 15.32
N GLN A 94 -0.53 8.07 14.46
CA GLN A 94 -1.20 7.59 13.25
C GLN A 94 -0.25 6.83 12.30
N ILE A 95 0.94 7.37 12.06
CA ILE A 95 1.93 6.74 11.18
C ILE A 95 2.50 5.47 11.81
N ALA A 96 2.62 5.37 13.12
CA ALA A 96 3.01 4.13 13.78
C ALA A 96 1.98 3.01 13.53
N GLY A 97 0.69 3.31 13.69
CA GLY A 97 -0.40 2.38 13.33
C GLY A 97 -0.40 1.97 11.86
N PHE A 98 0.03 2.86 10.97
CA PHE A 98 0.10 2.59 9.53
C PHE A 98 1.15 1.52 9.15
N ASN A 99 2.13 1.23 10.03
CA ASN A 99 3.08 0.14 9.81
C ASN A 99 2.38 -1.24 9.84
N VAL A 100 1.34 -1.41 10.65
CA VAL A 100 0.52 -2.64 10.67
C VAL A 100 -0.15 -2.87 9.31
N GLU A 101 -0.75 -1.82 8.74
CA GLU A 101 -1.35 -1.89 7.40
C GLU A 101 -0.32 -2.23 6.33
N ARG A 102 0.89 -1.66 6.42
CA ARG A 102 1.99 -1.96 5.49
C ARG A 102 2.40 -3.43 5.54
N ILE A 103 2.47 -4.05 6.71
CA ILE A 103 2.71 -5.49 6.84
C ILE A 103 1.60 -6.29 6.17
N GLY A 104 0.34 -5.94 6.37
CA GLY A 104 -0.79 -6.57 5.69
C GLY A 104 -0.70 -6.48 4.16
N ASN A 105 -0.34 -5.30 3.63
CA ASN A 105 -0.12 -5.11 2.19
C ASN A 105 1.04 -5.94 1.66
N THR A 106 2.10 -6.04 2.44
CA THR A 106 3.30 -6.81 2.12
C THR A 106 3.00 -8.31 2.06
N ALA A 107 2.23 -8.82 3.03
CA ALA A 107 1.78 -10.22 3.08
C ALA A 107 0.91 -10.58 1.87
N ARG A 108 -0.01 -9.70 1.48
CA ARG A 108 -0.85 -9.90 0.28
C ARG A 108 -0.02 -9.96 -1.00
N SER A 109 0.98 -9.08 -1.16
CA SER A 109 1.86 -9.09 -2.33
C SER A 109 2.67 -10.38 -2.42
N LEU A 110 3.23 -10.84 -1.30
CA LEU A 110 3.96 -12.10 -1.22
C LEU A 110 3.05 -13.31 -1.54
N ALA A 111 1.83 -13.34 -0.99
CA ALA A 111 0.87 -14.42 -1.25
C ALA A 111 0.48 -14.52 -2.72
N LEU A 112 0.24 -13.38 -3.39
CA LEU A 112 -0.05 -13.35 -4.84
C LEU A 112 1.14 -13.80 -5.69
N GLY A 113 2.36 -13.39 -5.31
CA GLY A 113 3.58 -13.87 -5.98
C GLY A 113 3.75 -15.38 -5.81
N ARG A 114 3.51 -15.92 -4.61
CA ARG A 114 3.58 -17.36 -4.33
C ARG A 114 2.53 -18.14 -5.13
N TYR A 115 1.29 -17.67 -5.14
CA TYR A 115 0.23 -18.27 -5.94
C TYR A 115 0.60 -18.33 -7.42
N ALA A 116 1.09 -17.22 -7.99
CA ALA A 116 1.51 -17.18 -9.38
C ALA A 116 2.66 -18.15 -9.68
N PHE A 117 3.63 -18.25 -8.77
CA PHE A 117 4.73 -19.22 -8.85
C PHE A 117 4.22 -20.66 -8.90
N GLU A 118 3.30 -21.05 -8.01
CA GLU A 118 2.77 -22.41 -7.91
C GLU A 118 2.00 -22.79 -9.19
N ILE A 119 1.15 -21.92 -9.68
CA ILE A 119 0.40 -22.15 -10.93
C ILE A 119 1.34 -22.27 -12.14
N ALA A 120 2.34 -21.39 -12.24
CA ALA A 120 3.32 -21.47 -13.35
C ALA A 120 4.18 -22.73 -13.27
N ARG A 121 4.56 -23.18 -12.04
CA ARG A 121 5.30 -24.44 -11.82
C ARG A 121 4.50 -25.64 -12.32
N ASP A 122 3.24 -25.72 -11.93
CA ASP A 122 2.36 -26.85 -12.29
C ASP A 122 2.06 -26.86 -13.78
N TYR A 123 1.88 -25.67 -14.38
CA TYR A 123 1.78 -25.53 -15.82
C TYR A 123 3.05 -25.97 -16.54
N ALA A 124 4.23 -25.57 -16.07
CA ALA A 124 5.50 -25.95 -16.67
C ALA A 124 5.80 -27.47 -16.58
N ALA A 125 5.22 -28.14 -15.59
CA ALA A 125 5.35 -29.61 -15.43
C ALA A 125 4.48 -30.41 -16.41
N THR A 126 3.47 -29.77 -17.01
CA THR A 126 2.50 -30.45 -17.88
C THR A 126 2.50 -29.95 -19.34
N ARG A 127 2.84 -28.70 -19.56
CA ARG A 127 2.89 -28.10 -20.90
C ARG A 127 4.11 -28.58 -21.67
N GLU A 128 3.85 -29.14 -22.85
CA GLU A 128 4.91 -29.60 -23.75
C GLU A 128 5.17 -28.63 -24.89
N GLN A 129 6.44 -28.44 -25.22
CA GLN A 129 6.94 -27.79 -26.43
C GLN A 129 8.24 -28.48 -26.89
N PHE A 130 8.46 -28.57 -28.17
CA PHE A 130 9.64 -29.22 -28.74
C PHE A 130 9.87 -30.65 -28.24
N GLY A 131 8.77 -31.40 -27.99
CA GLY A 131 8.78 -32.80 -27.58
C GLY A 131 9.14 -33.08 -26.13
N ARG A 132 9.11 -32.07 -25.27
CA ARG A 132 9.34 -32.21 -23.81
C ARG A 132 8.59 -31.16 -23.01
N THR A 133 8.41 -31.40 -21.70
CA THR A 133 7.74 -30.45 -20.81
C THR A 133 8.59 -29.20 -20.57
N LEU A 134 7.93 -28.07 -20.26
CA LEU A 134 8.63 -26.79 -20.10
C LEU A 134 9.66 -26.81 -18.97
N ASN A 135 9.44 -27.57 -17.90
CA ASN A 135 10.36 -27.69 -16.78
C ASN A 135 11.65 -28.46 -17.12
N GLU A 136 11.75 -29.09 -18.28
CA GLU A 136 13.00 -29.74 -18.75
C GLU A 136 13.95 -28.75 -19.44
N PHE A 137 13.51 -27.50 -19.68
CA PHE A 137 14.37 -26.47 -20.26
C PHE A 137 15.14 -25.74 -19.17
N GLN A 138 16.48 -25.82 -19.21
CA GLN A 138 17.35 -25.23 -18.19
C GLN A 138 17.12 -23.74 -17.97
N GLY A 139 16.86 -22.97 -19.02
CA GLY A 139 16.54 -21.54 -18.90
C GLY A 139 15.29 -21.26 -18.09
N LEU A 140 14.29 -22.16 -18.14
CA LEU A 140 13.09 -22.05 -17.29
C LEU A 140 13.36 -22.54 -15.86
N GLN A 141 14.18 -23.58 -15.67
CA GLN A 141 14.59 -24.03 -14.33
C GLN A 141 15.27 -22.90 -13.54
N TRP A 142 16.16 -22.12 -14.18
CA TRP A 142 16.80 -20.96 -13.54
C TRP A 142 15.79 -19.90 -13.11
N LYS A 143 14.79 -19.61 -13.93
CA LYS A 143 13.71 -18.68 -13.56
C LYS A 143 12.95 -19.13 -12.32
N PHE A 144 12.59 -20.41 -12.23
CA PHE A 144 11.96 -20.97 -11.03
C PHE A 144 12.87 -20.91 -9.80
N ALA A 145 14.17 -21.19 -9.94
CA ALA A 145 15.12 -21.07 -8.85
C ALA A 145 15.23 -19.61 -8.33
N GLU A 146 15.32 -18.64 -9.23
CA GLU A 146 15.39 -17.21 -8.88
C GLU A 146 14.08 -16.72 -8.20
N MET A 147 12.92 -17.13 -8.73
CA MET A 147 11.63 -16.82 -8.13
C MET A 147 11.52 -17.41 -6.72
N LYS A 148 11.98 -18.65 -6.52
CA LYS A 148 11.97 -19.31 -5.20
C LYS A 148 12.83 -18.56 -4.19
N VAL A 149 14.04 -18.17 -4.55
CA VAL A 149 14.94 -17.38 -3.69
C VAL A 149 14.29 -16.05 -3.30
N LYS A 150 13.66 -15.35 -4.26
CA LYS A 150 12.96 -14.09 -3.98
C LYS A 150 11.81 -14.27 -3.00
N LEU A 151 11.00 -15.32 -3.16
CA LEU A 151 9.87 -15.62 -2.28
C LEU A 151 10.33 -15.95 -0.86
N ASP A 152 11.36 -16.78 -0.70
CA ASP A 152 11.88 -17.18 0.61
C ASP A 152 12.50 -15.99 1.35
N ALA A 153 13.31 -15.20 0.66
CA ALA A 153 13.89 -13.99 1.25
C ALA A 153 12.81 -12.97 1.65
N ALA A 154 11.77 -12.82 0.82
CA ALA A 154 10.63 -11.96 1.11
C ALA A 154 9.86 -12.43 2.35
N GLU A 155 9.62 -13.72 2.47
CA GLU A 155 8.93 -14.30 3.63
C GLU A 155 9.69 -14.06 4.93
N LEU A 156 10.99 -14.32 4.95
CA LEU A 156 11.84 -14.07 6.13
C LEU A 156 11.84 -12.61 6.55
N LEU A 157 11.91 -11.68 5.59
CA LEU A 157 11.85 -10.24 5.88
C LEU A 157 10.47 -9.84 6.41
N LEU A 158 9.39 -10.40 5.87
CA LEU A 158 8.03 -10.15 6.34
C LEU A 158 7.85 -10.64 7.77
N TYR A 159 8.25 -11.89 8.07
CA TYR A 159 8.16 -12.45 9.41
C TYR A 159 9.00 -11.67 10.42
N ARG A 160 10.22 -11.28 10.08
CA ARG A 160 11.03 -10.42 10.94
C ARG A 160 10.30 -9.13 11.31
N ALA A 161 9.74 -8.43 10.33
CA ALA A 161 9.01 -7.19 10.57
C ALA A 161 7.71 -7.39 11.35
N ALA A 162 7.03 -8.54 11.18
CA ALA A 162 5.79 -8.84 11.87
C ALA A 162 6.01 -9.27 13.33
N CYS A 163 7.10 -10.02 13.62
CA CYS A 163 7.39 -10.55 14.95
C CYS A 163 8.11 -9.52 15.84
N ASN A 164 8.91 -8.62 15.25
CA ASN A 164 9.65 -7.60 15.98
C ASN A 164 8.79 -6.33 16.12
N SER A 165 7.94 -6.29 17.13
CA SER A 165 7.16 -5.10 17.44
C SER A 165 7.67 -4.46 18.72
N ASP A 166 8.03 -3.18 18.63
CA ASP A 166 8.40 -2.35 19.78
C ASP A 166 7.19 -1.53 20.23
N GLY A 167 6.85 -1.61 21.52
CA GLY A 167 5.71 -0.88 22.07
C GLY A 167 4.34 -1.24 21.43
N GLY A 168 4.19 -2.45 20.89
CA GLY A 168 2.95 -2.94 20.26
C GLY A 168 2.78 -2.58 18.78
N PHE A 169 3.72 -1.86 18.17
CA PHE A 169 3.74 -1.55 16.74
C PHE A 169 5.00 -2.08 16.06
N PRO A 170 4.90 -2.55 14.80
CA PRO A 170 6.06 -2.97 14.03
C PRO A 170 7.08 -1.84 13.83
N SER A 171 8.37 -2.17 13.86
CA SER A 171 9.45 -1.22 13.56
C SER A 171 9.26 -0.56 12.19
N ALA A 172 9.44 0.76 12.12
CA ALA A 172 9.31 1.51 10.88
C ALA A 172 10.39 1.13 9.85
N GLU A 173 11.60 0.81 10.30
CA GLU A 173 12.71 0.37 9.46
C GLU A 173 12.44 -1.01 8.87
N GLU A 174 12.19 -2.01 9.72
CA GLU A 174 11.95 -3.39 9.28
C GLU A 174 10.73 -3.51 8.39
N THR A 175 9.64 -2.78 8.72
CA THR A 175 8.44 -2.69 7.89
C THR A 175 8.75 -2.09 6.52
N SER A 176 9.61 -1.06 6.47
CA SER A 176 10.01 -0.45 5.21
C SER A 176 10.87 -1.38 4.35
N ILE A 177 11.81 -2.11 4.97
CA ILE A 177 12.64 -3.12 4.31
C ILE A 177 11.75 -4.25 3.75
N ALA A 178 10.87 -4.81 4.60
CA ALA A 178 9.96 -5.87 4.20
C ALA A 178 9.06 -5.41 3.03
N LYS A 179 8.42 -4.24 3.17
CA LYS A 179 7.55 -3.71 2.11
C LYS A 179 8.30 -3.46 0.80
N LEU A 180 9.49 -2.86 0.86
CA LEU A 180 10.30 -2.61 -0.33
C LEU A 180 10.62 -3.91 -1.05
N TYR A 181 11.14 -4.90 -0.34
CA TYR A 181 11.58 -6.16 -0.95
C TYR A 181 10.40 -7.04 -1.38
N CYS A 182 9.44 -7.31 -0.49
CA CYS A 182 8.35 -8.23 -0.79
C CYS A 182 7.41 -7.73 -1.90
N ASN A 183 7.14 -6.41 -1.95
CA ASN A 183 6.26 -5.89 -3.00
C ASN A 183 6.97 -5.88 -4.36
N THR A 184 8.28 -5.70 -4.39
CA THR A 184 9.07 -5.87 -5.61
C THR A 184 9.11 -7.34 -6.03
N ALA A 185 9.48 -8.23 -5.12
CA ALA A 185 9.56 -9.68 -5.38
C ALA A 185 8.22 -10.26 -5.81
N GLY A 186 7.12 -9.90 -5.13
CA GLY A 186 5.78 -10.36 -5.50
C GLY A 186 5.37 -9.98 -6.91
N PHE A 187 5.67 -8.75 -7.33
CA PHE A 187 5.42 -8.30 -8.70
C PHE A 187 6.33 -8.99 -9.72
N GLU A 188 7.64 -9.06 -9.45
CA GLU A 188 8.59 -9.71 -10.36
C GLU A 188 8.27 -11.19 -10.56
N VAL A 189 7.91 -11.90 -9.49
CA VAL A 189 7.54 -13.32 -9.55
C VAL A 189 6.23 -13.50 -10.33
N ALA A 190 5.21 -12.68 -10.07
CA ALA A 190 3.94 -12.76 -10.81
C ALA A 190 4.14 -12.46 -12.30
N ASN A 191 4.96 -11.47 -12.63
CA ASN A 191 5.29 -11.10 -14.01
C ASN A 191 6.08 -12.21 -14.73
N GLU A 192 7.05 -12.83 -14.04
CA GLU A 192 7.82 -13.94 -14.61
C GLU A 192 6.98 -15.22 -14.79
N ALA A 193 6.07 -15.49 -13.85
CA ALA A 193 5.10 -16.57 -13.96
C ALA A 193 4.19 -16.41 -15.19
N MET A 194 3.69 -15.19 -15.42
CA MET A 194 2.94 -14.85 -16.63
C MET A 194 3.76 -15.10 -17.90
N GLN A 195 5.03 -14.68 -17.91
CA GLN A 195 5.93 -14.88 -19.06
C GLN A 195 6.15 -16.36 -19.35
N ILE A 196 6.33 -17.20 -18.33
CA ILE A 196 6.49 -18.66 -18.47
C ILE A 196 5.23 -19.30 -19.08
N MET A 197 4.05 -18.85 -18.67
CA MET A 197 2.78 -19.39 -19.17
C MET A 197 2.36 -18.80 -20.54
N GLY A 198 2.99 -17.70 -20.97
CA GLY A 198 2.66 -17.07 -22.25
C GLY A 198 1.20 -16.62 -22.33
N GLY A 199 0.53 -16.89 -23.45
CA GLY A 199 -0.86 -16.50 -23.67
C GLY A 199 -1.84 -17.02 -22.60
N ALA A 200 -1.61 -18.22 -22.04
CA ALA A 200 -2.44 -18.77 -20.98
C ALA A 200 -2.35 -17.95 -19.68
N GLY A 201 -1.17 -17.44 -19.35
CA GLY A 201 -0.98 -16.58 -18.18
C GLY A 201 -1.46 -15.14 -18.38
N PHE A 202 -1.61 -14.71 -19.64
CA PHE A 202 -2.06 -13.37 -20.00
C PHE A 202 -3.60 -13.28 -20.19
N SER A 203 -4.28 -14.42 -20.29
CA SER A 203 -5.73 -14.49 -20.37
C SER A 203 -6.40 -14.24 -19.03
N GLU A 204 -7.56 -13.56 -19.03
CA GLU A 204 -8.42 -13.41 -17.84
C GLU A 204 -9.00 -14.73 -17.32
N ASP A 205 -8.88 -15.83 -18.09
CA ASP A 205 -9.23 -17.18 -17.63
C ASP A 205 -8.24 -17.71 -16.56
N CYS A 206 -7.10 -17.04 -16.38
CA CYS A 206 -6.06 -17.39 -15.42
C CYS A 206 -5.76 -16.22 -14.48
N LEU A 207 -5.86 -16.45 -13.15
CA LEU A 207 -5.64 -15.40 -12.16
C LEU A 207 -4.20 -14.84 -12.11
N ILE A 208 -3.26 -15.33 -12.88
CA ILE A 208 -1.90 -14.77 -12.94
C ILE A 208 -1.92 -13.33 -13.45
N GLU A 209 -2.75 -13.02 -14.43
CA GLU A 209 -2.89 -11.66 -14.92
C GLU A 209 -3.37 -10.70 -13.81
N TYR A 210 -4.33 -11.15 -12.97
CA TYR A 210 -4.76 -10.41 -11.80
C TYR A 210 -3.62 -10.26 -10.77
N CYS A 211 -2.81 -11.30 -10.54
CA CYS A 211 -1.66 -11.24 -9.66
C CYS A 211 -0.68 -10.13 -10.09
N VAL A 212 -0.38 -10.01 -11.38
CA VAL A 212 0.48 -8.94 -11.93
C VAL A 212 -0.13 -7.56 -11.69
N ARG A 213 -1.40 -7.38 -12.05
CA ARG A 213 -2.09 -6.10 -11.88
C ARG A 213 -2.18 -5.70 -10.40
N ARG A 214 -2.45 -6.63 -9.52
CA ARG A 214 -2.62 -6.39 -8.09
C ARG A 214 -1.31 -6.11 -7.36
N THR A 215 -0.28 -6.91 -7.60
CA THR A 215 1.04 -6.72 -7.00
C THR A 215 1.67 -5.41 -7.44
N ARG A 216 1.43 -4.97 -8.69
CA ARG A 216 1.86 -3.65 -9.16
C ARG A 216 1.22 -2.52 -8.35
N GLY A 217 -0.05 -2.64 -7.98
CA GLY A 217 -0.75 -1.69 -7.13
C GLY A 217 -0.14 -1.58 -5.74
N TRP A 218 0.30 -2.68 -5.15
CA TRP A 218 0.92 -2.68 -3.81
C TRP A 218 2.30 -2.02 -3.76
N MET A 219 3.01 -1.87 -4.87
CA MET A 219 4.24 -1.08 -4.94
C MET A 219 3.97 0.42 -4.77
N ILE A 220 2.72 0.87 -4.97
CA ILE A 220 2.29 2.26 -4.89
C ILE A 220 1.53 2.53 -3.59
N ALA A 221 0.57 1.67 -3.26
CA ALA A 221 -0.34 1.84 -2.14
C ALA A 221 0.36 1.67 -0.78
N GLY A 222 -0.14 2.34 0.25
CA GLY A 222 0.42 2.26 1.61
C GLY A 222 1.78 2.96 1.78
N GLY A 223 2.14 3.84 0.84
CA GLY A 223 3.44 4.48 0.66
C GLY A 223 4.26 3.79 -0.41
N SER A 224 4.65 4.54 -1.44
CA SER A 224 5.40 4.00 -2.58
C SER A 224 6.76 3.42 -2.15
N LEU A 225 7.37 2.62 -3.02
CA LEU A 225 8.70 2.04 -2.75
C LEU A 225 9.76 3.12 -2.49
N GLU A 226 9.63 4.30 -3.13
CA GLU A 226 10.52 5.44 -2.91
C GLU A 226 10.40 5.99 -1.49
N MET A 227 9.16 6.02 -0.95
CA MET A 227 8.95 6.40 0.46
C MET A 227 9.56 5.39 1.43
N MET A 228 9.56 4.11 1.08
CA MET A 228 10.25 3.07 1.87
C MET A 228 11.77 3.26 1.82
N LYS A 229 12.33 3.52 0.63
CA LYS A 229 13.77 3.83 0.46
C LYS A 229 14.19 5.04 1.30
N ASN A 230 13.38 6.10 1.31
CA ASN A 230 13.65 7.27 2.15
C ASN A 230 13.71 6.90 3.64
N ARG A 231 12.78 6.07 4.12
CA ARG A 231 12.77 5.63 5.53
C ARG A 231 13.96 4.77 5.90
N ILE A 232 14.35 3.87 5.01
CA ILE A 232 15.55 3.04 5.19
C ILE A 232 16.81 3.91 5.21
N ALA A 233 16.92 4.87 4.30
CA ALA A 233 18.06 5.79 4.27
C ALA A 233 18.12 6.66 5.54
N GLU A 234 16.97 7.15 6.04
CA GLU A 234 16.92 7.89 7.31
C GLU A 234 17.43 7.06 8.49
N SER A 235 17.15 5.74 8.50
CA SER A 235 17.66 4.82 9.52
C SER A 235 19.16 4.56 9.36
N VAL A 236 19.63 4.26 8.16
CA VAL A 236 21.05 4.00 7.86
C VAL A 236 21.95 5.18 8.25
N PHE A 237 21.50 6.41 8.02
CA PHE A 237 22.26 7.62 8.32
C PHE A 237 21.90 8.26 9.67
N GLU A 238 21.02 7.65 10.44
CA GLU A 238 20.54 8.10 11.74
C GLU A 238 20.07 9.57 11.74
N ARG A 239 19.55 10.04 10.61
CA ARG A 239 19.05 11.42 10.47
C ARG A 239 17.90 11.52 9.48
N ARG A 240 17.09 12.56 9.64
CA ARG A 240 16.02 12.87 8.69
C ARG A 240 16.55 13.68 7.51
N PHE A 241 16.01 13.35 6.32
CA PHE A 241 16.27 14.10 5.10
C PHE A 241 15.01 14.86 4.66
N SER A 242 15.12 16.19 4.51
CA SER A 242 14.04 16.98 3.92
C SER A 242 14.15 16.95 2.40
N GLN A 243 13.05 16.56 1.75
CA GLN A 243 12.90 16.68 0.29
C GLN A 243 12.29 18.02 -0.12
N ARG A 244 12.08 18.93 0.85
CA ARG A 244 11.59 20.29 0.60
C ARG A 244 12.78 21.25 0.52
N PRO A 245 12.73 22.24 -0.38
CA PRO A 245 13.72 23.29 -0.36
C PRO A 245 13.75 23.99 1.01
N PRO A 246 14.91 24.48 1.47
CA PRO A 246 14.98 25.30 2.68
C PRO A 246 13.96 26.46 2.56
N ARG A 247 13.32 26.79 3.68
CA ARG A 247 12.48 27.99 3.69
C ARG A 247 13.38 29.20 3.44
N PRO A 248 12.96 30.15 2.58
CA PRO A 248 13.66 31.43 2.50
C PRO A 248 13.74 32.00 3.93
N GLU A 249 14.92 32.43 4.33
CA GLU A 249 15.07 33.18 5.58
C GLU A 249 14.20 34.43 5.46
N THR A 250 13.18 34.50 6.29
CA THR A 250 12.42 35.75 6.46
C THR A 250 13.38 36.79 7.06
N LYS A 251 13.81 37.72 6.21
CA LYS A 251 14.52 38.94 6.66
C LYS A 251 13.59 39.82 7.47
#